data_ed6d566fdf5370fc5df282ea21f8706c
#
_entry.id   ed6d566fdf5370fc5df282ea21f8706c
#
_cell.length_a   1.000
_cell.length_b   1.000
_cell.length_c   1.000
_cell.angle_alpha   90.00
_cell.angle_beta   90.00
_cell.angle_gamma   90.00
#
_symmetry.space_group_name_H-M   'P 1'
#
loop_
_entity.id
_entity.type
_entity.pdbx_description
1 polymer ?
#
loop_
_entity_poly.entity_id
_entity_poly.type
_entity_poly.pdbx_seq_one_letter_code
_entity_poly.pdbx_strand_id
1 'polypeptide(L)'
;MKMLLLALLLTVPAVAQTPDPHSVPVVDGGIGPCTADFTITDTENKPVYAAKVKVRIAYGFASARKLDLEVGTNVDGKARFTGIPDRLKHGLLFEASEGDRTGNAFDDPSKNCKAEFTVTLRKSSAPQSQ
;
A
#
# COMPACT_ATOMS: atom_id res chain seq x y z
N MET A 1 -6.41 45.10 -50.00
CA MET A 1 -7.23 44.08 -49.31
C MET A 1 -6.38 43.48 -48.18
N LYS A 2 -6.78 43.76 -46.99
CA LYS A 2 -6.12 43.19 -45.81
C LYS A 2 -6.93 41.94 -45.41
N MET A 3 -6.36 40.74 -45.58
CA MET A 3 -6.92 39.52 -45.04
C MET A 3 -6.58 39.47 -43.56
N LEU A 4 -7.58 39.64 -42.72
CA LEU A 4 -7.48 39.35 -41.27
C LEU A 4 -7.64 37.84 -41.13
N LEU A 5 -6.53 37.14 -40.90
CA LEU A 5 -6.53 35.76 -40.45
C LEU A 5 -6.86 35.79 -38.95
N LEU A 6 -8.12 35.49 -38.63
CA LEU A 6 -8.53 35.26 -37.26
C LEU A 6 -8.04 33.85 -36.89
N ALA A 7 -6.89 33.79 -36.20
CA ALA A 7 -6.44 32.54 -35.59
C ALA A 7 -7.33 32.27 -34.39
N LEU A 8 -8.27 31.33 -34.57
CA LEU A 8 -9.09 30.80 -33.47
C LEU A 8 -8.18 29.93 -32.59
N LEU A 9 -7.65 30.49 -31.53
CA LEU A 9 -6.98 29.72 -30.49
C LEU A 9 -8.02 28.90 -29.75
N LEU A 10 -8.16 27.65 -30.12
CA LEU A 10 -8.92 26.65 -29.37
C LEU A 10 -8.10 26.34 -28.11
N THR A 11 -8.40 27.04 -27.02
CA THR A 11 -7.92 26.64 -25.71
C THR A 11 -8.73 25.44 -25.26
N VAL A 12 -8.13 24.25 -25.37
CA VAL A 12 -8.70 23.03 -24.78
C VAL A 12 -8.49 23.13 -23.27
N PRO A 13 -9.55 23.17 -22.43
CA PRO A 13 -9.36 23.14 -21.00
C PRO A 13 -8.73 21.78 -20.63
N ALA A 14 -7.57 21.83 -19.98
CA ALA A 14 -6.96 20.65 -19.39
C ALA A 14 -7.88 20.15 -18.27
N VAL A 15 -8.58 19.03 -18.52
CA VAL A 15 -9.37 18.36 -17.50
C VAL A 15 -8.37 17.70 -16.55
N ALA A 16 -8.20 18.27 -15.34
CA ALA A 16 -7.46 17.61 -14.28
C ALA A 16 -8.21 16.34 -13.92
N GLN A 17 -7.64 15.19 -14.22
CA GLN A 17 -8.20 13.91 -13.82
C GLN A 17 -8.01 13.76 -12.31
N THR A 18 -9.14 13.80 -11.56
CA THR A 18 -9.13 13.41 -10.16
C THR A 18 -8.88 11.91 -10.08
N PRO A 19 -7.90 11.46 -9.25
CA PRO A 19 -7.68 10.02 -9.07
C PRO A 19 -8.95 9.35 -8.53
N ASP A 20 -9.26 8.17 -9.07
CA ASP A 20 -10.40 7.36 -8.62
C ASP A 20 -10.15 6.95 -7.15
N PRO A 21 -11.03 7.31 -6.19
CA PRO A 21 -10.86 6.94 -4.79
C PRO A 21 -10.94 5.42 -4.54
N HIS A 22 -11.49 4.65 -5.50
CA HIS A 22 -11.56 3.19 -5.45
C HIS A 22 -10.37 2.51 -6.11
N SER A 23 -9.47 3.26 -6.75
CA SER A 23 -8.24 2.72 -7.30
C SER A 23 -7.34 2.21 -6.17
N VAL A 24 -6.84 0.98 -6.29
CA VAL A 24 -5.99 0.37 -5.26
C VAL A 24 -4.59 0.98 -5.32
N PRO A 25 -4.13 1.65 -4.25
CA PRO A 25 -2.75 2.13 -4.20
C PRO A 25 -1.76 0.97 -4.22
N VAL A 26 -0.70 1.12 -4.99
CA VAL A 26 0.35 0.10 -5.15
C VAL A 26 1.69 0.71 -4.83
N VAL A 27 2.48 0.02 -4.02
CA VAL A 27 3.90 0.29 -3.83
C VAL A 27 4.71 -0.88 -4.36
N ASP A 28 5.70 -0.59 -5.20
CA ASP A 28 6.54 -1.60 -5.83
C ASP A 28 7.92 -1.61 -5.17
N GLY A 29 8.30 -2.76 -4.61
CA GLY A 29 9.64 -2.95 -4.06
C GLY A 29 10.72 -3.14 -5.12
N GLY A 30 10.33 -3.63 -6.29
CA GLY A 30 11.26 -3.78 -7.42
C GLY A 30 12.34 -4.84 -7.22
N ILE A 31 12.20 -5.75 -6.27
CA ILE A 31 13.25 -6.72 -5.89
C ILE A 31 12.79 -8.17 -5.94
N GLY A 32 11.64 -8.45 -6.51
CA GLY A 32 11.16 -9.83 -6.64
C GLY A 32 9.80 -9.95 -7.34
N PRO A 33 9.30 -11.19 -7.49
CA PRO A 33 8.08 -11.46 -8.25
C PRO A 33 6.80 -11.50 -7.39
N CYS A 34 6.90 -11.42 -6.06
CA CYS A 34 5.76 -11.67 -5.18
C CYS A 34 4.95 -10.42 -4.90
N THR A 35 3.70 -10.63 -4.49
CA THR A 35 2.73 -9.57 -4.19
C THR A 35 2.03 -9.86 -2.86
N ALA A 36 1.53 -8.79 -2.22
CA ALA A 36 0.69 -8.90 -1.04
C ALA A 36 -0.43 -7.86 -1.14
N ASP A 37 -1.67 -8.34 -1.08
CA ASP A 37 -2.87 -7.51 -1.13
C ASP A 37 -3.47 -7.40 0.26
N PHE A 38 -3.82 -6.16 0.64
CA PHE A 38 -4.37 -5.86 1.96
C PHE A 38 -5.78 -5.28 1.85
N THR A 39 -6.63 -5.72 2.76
CA THR A 39 -7.88 -5.06 3.10
C THR A 39 -7.81 -4.72 4.58
N ILE A 40 -7.89 -3.43 4.90
CA ILE A 40 -7.81 -2.93 6.26
C ILE A 40 -9.20 -2.54 6.72
N THR A 41 -9.62 -3.15 7.82
CA THR A 41 -10.95 -2.92 8.40
C THR A 41 -10.84 -2.51 9.87
N ASP A 42 -11.92 -1.96 10.39
CA ASP A 42 -12.07 -1.71 11.83
C ASP A 42 -12.75 -2.91 12.52
N THR A 43 -13.02 -2.76 13.82
CA THR A 43 -13.67 -3.83 14.61
C THR A 43 -15.14 -4.08 14.22
N GLU A 44 -15.73 -3.20 13.41
CA GLU A 44 -17.08 -3.34 12.85
C GLU A 44 -17.07 -3.84 11.40
N ASN A 45 -15.93 -4.32 10.91
CA ASN A 45 -15.71 -4.77 9.53
C ASN A 45 -15.89 -3.68 8.47
N LYS A 46 -15.77 -2.42 8.86
CA LYS A 46 -15.81 -1.30 7.92
C LYS A 46 -14.41 -1.03 7.36
N PRO A 47 -14.30 -0.72 6.06
CA PRO A 47 -13.00 -0.37 5.49
C PRO A 47 -12.43 0.90 6.11
N VAL A 48 -11.11 0.91 6.33
CA VAL A 48 -10.41 2.05 6.90
C VAL A 48 -9.66 2.78 5.79
N TYR A 49 -10.02 4.04 5.56
CA TYR A 49 -9.35 4.92 4.61
C TYR A 49 -8.07 5.50 5.22
N ALA A 50 -7.04 5.65 4.38
CA ALA A 50 -5.75 6.26 4.75
C ALA A 50 -5.04 5.56 5.91
N ALA A 51 -5.32 4.28 6.13
CA ALA A 51 -4.50 3.45 7.00
C ALA A 51 -3.13 3.25 6.35
N LYS A 52 -2.06 3.31 7.13
CA LYS A 52 -0.71 3.08 6.65
C LYS A 52 -0.34 1.61 6.83
N VAL A 53 0.13 0.97 5.78
CA VAL A 53 0.67 -0.39 5.85
C VAL A 53 2.15 -0.31 5.54
N LYS A 54 2.97 -0.82 6.46
CA LYS A 54 4.44 -0.76 6.39
C LYS A 54 5.03 -2.15 6.44
N VAL A 55 6.14 -2.33 5.74
CA VAL A 55 6.94 -3.54 5.83
C VAL A 55 8.42 -3.18 5.68
N ARG A 56 9.26 -3.81 6.47
CA ARG A 56 10.72 -3.80 6.27
C ARG A 56 11.15 -5.14 5.72
N ILE A 57 11.79 -5.10 4.57
CA ILE A 57 12.27 -6.29 3.86
C ILE A 57 13.78 -6.38 4.05
N ALA A 58 14.24 -7.44 4.73
CA ALA A 58 15.66 -7.78 4.79
C ALA A 58 15.95 -8.81 3.70
N TYR A 59 16.81 -8.48 2.76
CA TYR A 59 17.06 -9.29 1.57
C TYR A 59 18.54 -9.29 1.17
N GLY A 60 18.86 -10.07 0.14
CA GLY A 60 20.21 -10.20 -0.36
C GLY A 60 21.07 -11.13 0.48
N PHE A 61 22.37 -11.13 0.20
CA PHE A 61 23.32 -12.01 0.88
C PHE A 61 23.38 -11.72 2.38
N ALA A 62 23.14 -12.74 3.19
CA ALA A 62 23.09 -12.66 4.66
C ALA A 62 22.06 -11.63 5.18
N SER A 63 21.02 -11.35 4.40
CA SER A 63 19.99 -10.33 4.74
C SER A 63 20.59 -8.94 5.01
N ALA A 64 21.69 -8.61 4.35
CA ALA A 64 22.44 -7.39 4.60
C ALA A 64 21.74 -6.14 4.04
N ARG A 65 20.87 -6.29 3.04
CA ARG A 65 20.12 -5.21 2.43
C ARG A 65 18.75 -5.08 3.07
N LYS A 66 18.29 -3.84 3.25
CA LYS A 66 16.97 -3.56 3.82
C LYS A 66 16.23 -2.56 2.96
N LEU A 67 14.95 -2.82 2.78
CA LEU A 67 14.03 -1.95 2.06
C LEU A 67 12.80 -1.72 2.91
N ASP A 68 12.47 -0.44 3.12
CA ASP A 68 11.25 -0.05 3.83
C ASP A 68 10.20 0.39 2.82
N LEU A 69 9.03 -0.24 2.84
CA LEU A 69 7.90 0.12 1.99
C LEU A 69 6.71 0.56 2.86
N GLU A 70 5.98 1.55 2.35
CA GLU A 70 4.79 2.06 3.00
C GLU A 70 3.76 2.45 1.94
N VAL A 71 2.50 2.14 2.20
CA VAL A 71 1.38 2.51 1.34
C VAL A 71 0.16 2.84 2.19
N GLY A 72 -0.62 3.84 1.76
CA GLY A 72 -1.89 4.19 2.38
C GLY A 72 -3.05 3.49 1.69
N THR A 73 -4.09 3.11 2.44
CA THR A 73 -5.28 2.46 1.89
C THR A 73 -6.21 3.46 1.20
N ASN A 74 -6.96 2.98 0.21
CA ASN A 74 -8.03 3.73 -0.43
C ASN A 74 -9.33 3.72 0.41
N VAL A 75 -10.43 4.25 -0.15
CA VAL A 75 -11.73 4.30 0.55
C VAL A 75 -12.32 2.91 0.83
N ASP A 76 -11.87 1.88 0.11
CA ASP A 76 -12.27 0.49 0.33
C ASP A 76 -11.34 -0.24 1.30
N GLY A 77 -10.39 0.46 1.92
CA GLY A 77 -9.40 -0.13 2.82
C GLY A 77 -8.34 -0.97 2.10
N LYS A 78 -8.20 -0.80 0.79
CA LYS A 78 -7.33 -1.63 -0.05
C LYS A 78 -5.96 -0.99 -0.27
N ALA A 79 -4.93 -1.83 -0.26
CA ALA A 79 -3.57 -1.47 -0.63
C ALA A 79 -2.84 -2.70 -1.16
N ARG A 80 -1.83 -2.49 -2.01
CA ARG A 80 -1.08 -3.58 -2.63
C ARG A 80 0.41 -3.31 -2.60
N PHE A 81 1.16 -4.36 -2.28
CA PHE A 81 2.62 -4.41 -2.44
C PHE A 81 2.96 -5.33 -3.61
N THR A 82 3.86 -4.88 -4.46
CA THR A 82 4.42 -5.68 -5.55
C THR A 82 5.93 -5.71 -5.45
N GLY A 83 6.59 -6.49 -6.30
CA GLY A 83 8.05 -6.52 -6.34
C GLY A 83 8.71 -7.05 -5.08
N ILE A 84 8.03 -7.94 -4.34
CA ILE A 84 8.55 -8.56 -3.11
C ILE A 84 9.37 -9.80 -3.47
N PRO A 85 10.53 -10.01 -2.80
CA PRO A 85 11.34 -11.22 -3.04
C PRO A 85 10.59 -12.50 -2.68
N ASP A 86 10.83 -13.57 -3.45
CA ASP A 86 10.26 -14.89 -3.20
C ASP A 86 11.11 -15.75 -2.25
N ARG A 87 12.30 -15.29 -1.89
CA ARG A 87 13.23 -16.00 -1.02
C ARG A 87 13.73 -15.08 0.08
N LEU A 88 13.14 -15.23 1.25
CA LEU A 88 13.50 -14.46 2.44
C LEU A 88 13.75 -15.41 3.60
N LYS A 89 14.82 -15.14 4.33
CA LYS A 89 15.23 -15.98 5.45
C LYS A 89 14.24 -15.92 6.62
N HIS A 90 13.63 -14.75 6.86
CA HIS A 90 12.82 -14.51 8.05
C HIS A 90 11.35 -14.17 7.78
N GLY A 91 10.91 -14.21 6.52
CA GLY A 91 9.57 -13.78 6.16
C GLY A 91 9.37 -12.27 6.31
N LEU A 92 8.11 -11.84 6.32
CA LEU A 92 7.74 -10.43 6.36
C LEU A 92 6.67 -10.18 7.43
N LEU A 93 6.86 -9.15 8.22
CA LEU A 93 5.83 -8.64 9.11
C LEU A 93 5.31 -7.31 8.55
N PHE A 94 4.05 -7.30 8.13
CA PHE A 94 3.34 -6.10 7.72
C PHE A 94 2.64 -5.49 8.91
N GLU A 95 2.81 -4.19 9.12
CA GLU A 95 2.18 -3.45 10.20
C GLU A 95 1.23 -2.41 9.63
N ALA A 96 -0.04 -2.49 10.02
CA ALA A 96 -1.05 -1.52 9.62
C ALA A 96 -1.40 -0.62 10.80
N SER A 97 -1.59 0.66 10.54
CA SER A 97 -1.96 1.63 11.57
C SER A 97 -2.81 2.76 11.02
N GLU A 98 -3.67 3.30 11.86
CA GLU A 98 -4.41 4.54 11.62
C GLU A 98 -4.76 5.14 12.97
N GLY A 99 -4.21 6.34 13.26
CA GLY A 99 -4.34 6.93 14.58
C GLY A 99 -3.72 6.04 15.66
N ASP A 100 -4.49 5.74 16.70
CA ASP A 100 -4.10 4.88 17.81
C ASP A 100 -4.45 3.40 17.61
N ARG A 101 -4.92 3.03 16.42
CA ARG A 101 -5.31 1.67 16.07
C ARG A 101 -4.22 0.99 15.26
N THR A 102 -3.96 -0.28 15.54
CA THR A 102 -2.93 -1.06 14.87
C THR A 102 -3.41 -2.48 14.59
N GLY A 103 -2.72 -3.11 13.64
CA GLY A 103 -2.88 -4.52 13.31
C GLY A 103 -1.68 -5.00 12.51
N ASN A 104 -1.52 -6.29 12.38
CA ASN A 104 -0.40 -6.83 11.63
C ASN A 104 -0.78 -8.11 10.89
N ALA A 105 0.09 -8.49 9.93
CA ALA A 105 0.00 -9.76 9.21
C ALA A 105 1.41 -10.25 8.91
N PHE A 106 1.61 -11.54 9.04
CA PHE A 106 2.87 -12.18 8.71
C PHE A 106 2.73 -12.95 7.38
N ASP A 107 3.71 -12.80 6.50
CA ASP A 107 3.79 -13.51 5.23
C ASP A 107 5.17 -14.15 5.05
N ASP A 108 5.17 -15.35 4.52
CA ASP A 108 6.38 -15.99 4.01
C ASP A 108 6.24 -16.12 2.49
N PRO A 109 6.85 -15.22 1.70
CA PRO A 109 6.69 -15.23 0.24
C PRO A 109 7.23 -16.48 -0.43
N SER A 110 8.13 -17.22 0.21
CA SER A 110 8.61 -18.50 -0.31
C SER A 110 7.52 -19.57 -0.34
N LYS A 111 6.50 -19.42 0.50
CA LYS A 111 5.35 -20.32 0.58
C LYS A 111 4.09 -19.73 -0.04
N ASN A 112 3.96 -18.41 -0.01
CA ASN A 112 2.79 -17.70 -0.49
C ASN A 112 3.20 -16.43 -1.23
N CYS A 113 3.53 -16.59 -2.51
CA CYS A 113 4.03 -15.49 -3.35
C CYS A 113 2.94 -14.49 -3.76
N LYS A 114 1.66 -14.89 -3.69
CA LYS A 114 0.50 -14.02 -3.93
C LYS A 114 -0.39 -14.02 -2.70
N ALA A 115 0.00 -13.25 -1.70
CA ALA A 115 -0.67 -13.21 -0.42
C ALA A 115 -1.85 -12.25 -0.44
N GLU A 116 -2.91 -12.59 0.31
CA GLU A 116 -4.06 -11.73 0.56
C GLU A 116 -4.33 -11.72 2.06
N PHE A 117 -4.48 -10.53 2.62
CA PHE A 117 -4.74 -10.35 4.05
C PHE A 117 -5.88 -9.40 4.29
N THR A 118 -6.72 -9.74 5.27
CA THR A 118 -7.65 -8.80 5.89
C THR A 118 -7.13 -8.53 7.30
N VAL A 119 -6.79 -7.28 7.58
CA VAL A 119 -6.23 -6.88 8.88
C VAL A 119 -7.23 -5.98 9.58
N THR A 120 -7.63 -6.36 10.78
CA THR A 120 -8.52 -5.56 11.62
C THR A 120 -7.69 -4.68 12.53
N LEU A 121 -7.92 -3.37 12.45
CA LEU A 121 -7.27 -2.40 13.33
C LEU A 121 -8.00 -2.35 14.68
N ARG A 122 -7.23 -2.41 15.74
CA ARG A 122 -7.74 -2.33 17.12
C ARG A 122 -6.95 -1.30 17.89
N LYS A 123 -7.61 -0.60 18.80
CA LYS A 123 -6.88 0.20 19.77
C LYS A 123 -5.93 -0.69 20.54
N SER A 124 -4.67 -0.29 20.57
CA SER A 124 -3.70 -0.94 21.41
C SER A 124 -4.17 -0.75 22.86
N SER A 125 -4.67 -1.81 23.48
CA SER A 125 -4.69 -1.84 24.93
C SER A 125 -3.23 -1.90 25.36
N ALA A 126 -2.69 -0.75 25.74
CA ALA A 126 -1.33 -0.70 26.26
C ALA A 126 -1.19 -1.79 27.31
N PRO A 127 -0.22 -2.72 27.20
CA PRO A 127 -0.02 -3.66 28.26
C PRO A 127 0.23 -2.84 29.53
N GLN A 128 -0.59 -3.06 30.50
CA GLN A 128 -0.40 -2.47 31.80
C GLN A 128 0.97 -2.88 32.28
N SER A 129 1.92 -1.96 32.24
CA SER A 129 3.20 -2.21 32.86
C SER A 129 2.96 -2.35 34.37
N GLN A 130 3.13 -3.50 34.81
CA GLN A 130 3.09 -3.77 36.24
C GLN A 130 4.42 -3.41 36.89
#